data_daf099f829c263eb9d54d45293c51469
#
_entry.id   daf099f829c263eb9d54d45293c51469
#
_cell.length_a   1.000
_cell.length_b   1.000
_cell.length_c   1.000
_cell.angle_alpha   90.00
_cell.angle_beta   90.00
_cell.angle_gamma   90.00
#
_symmetry.space_group_name_H-M   'P 1'
#
loop_
_entity.id
_entity.type
_entity.pdbx_description
1 polymer ?
#
loop_
_entity_poly.entity_id
_entity_poly.type
_entity_poly.pdbx_seq_one_letter_code
_entity_poly.pdbx_strand_id
1 'polypeptide(L)'
;DATTFSKKRSVYDSRFNSTTSSSGSLKDYYKEVSYSNLDITSHFYPKTSDMTSTANGYIDFHNRGFYRPYNATTNPDGYRTSDESTNREHNLIVNAIDAVKASIEQDFTPDELDNDNDGYIDNVCFVIQGNSDGWSDLLWAHRWSLYTKECYIHGKRVMDYVFQPENQVTVNTLCHEMFHALGAPDLYHYSEESQNLDPVGSWDLMNSGWCHMGAYMKWMYAGQSWIKDMPTITQPGTYTLLPLSQSAENSCYKVNSTNPNEYFVLEYRKKEGKYEKNLIRSGLLIYRINTTVSEGNRNGPPDEVYIY
;
A
#
# COMPACT_ATOMS: atom_id res chain seq x y z
N ASP A 1 -7.13 7.56 27.96
CA ASP A 1 -7.64 7.45 26.60
C ASP A 1 -8.23 6.05 26.41
N ALA A 2 -9.10 5.87 25.40
CA ALA A 2 -9.72 4.57 25.16
C ALA A 2 -8.65 3.51 24.91
N THR A 3 -8.73 2.43 25.67
CA THR A 3 -7.73 1.37 25.65
C THR A 3 -8.12 0.18 24.76
N THR A 4 -9.29 0.27 24.11
CA THR A 4 -9.85 -0.83 23.31
C THR A 4 -10.17 -0.35 21.90
N PHE A 5 -9.93 -1.22 20.93
CA PHE A 5 -10.35 -0.98 19.55
C PHE A 5 -11.88 -0.95 19.44
N SER A 6 -12.43 -0.22 18.49
CA SER A 6 -13.87 -0.09 18.28
C SER A 6 -14.48 -1.32 17.60
N LYS A 7 -13.66 -2.10 16.88
CA LYS A 7 -14.10 -3.25 16.08
C LYS A 7 -13.63 -4.56 16.68
N LYS A 8 -14.39 -5.62 16.43
CA LYS A 8 -14.03 -6.99 16.78
C LYS A 8 -12.82 -7.45 15.99
N ARG A 9 -12.03 -8.36 16.56
CA ARG A 9 -10.88 -8.98 15.92
C ARG A 9 -11.22 -9.57 14.55
N SER A 10 -12.36 -10.27 14.45
CA SER A 10 -12.85 -10.86 13.19
C SER A 10 -13.03 -9.85 12.05
N VAL A 11 -13.31 -8.58 12.37
CA VAL A 11 -13.44 -7.54 11.35
C VAL A 11 -12.09 -7.21 10.70
N TYR A 12 -11.04 -7.11 11.53
CA TYR A 12 -9.68 -6.89 11.01
C TYR A 12 -9.20 -8.11 10.24
N ASP A 13 -9.33 -9.29 10.81
CA ASP A 13 -8.96 -10.53 10.13
C ASP A 13 -9.64 -10.67 8.77
N SER A 14 -10.93 -10.37 8.68
CA SER A 14 -11.67 -10.39 7.42
C SER A 14 -11.11 -9.41 6.39
N ARG A 15 -10.70 -8.21 6.80
CA ARG A 15 -10.13 -7.20 5.88
C ARG A 15 -8.75 -7.60 5.33
N PHE A 16 -8.00 -8.36 6.11
CA PHE A 16 -6.68 -8.82 5.71
C PHE A 16 -6.73 -10.15 4.95
N ASN A 17 -7.49 -11.15 5.45
CA ASN A 17 -7.32 -12.54 5.06
C ASN A 17 -8.51 -13.18 4.33
N SER A 18 -9.71 -12.56 4.32
CA SER A 18 -10.89 -13.22 3.78
C SER A 18 -10.79 -13.45 2.27
N THR A 19 -11.05 -14.68 1.83
CA THR A 19 -11.18 -15.03 0.40
C THR A 19 -12.64 -15.07 -0.08
N THR A 20 -13.60 -14.88 0.82
CA THR A 20 -15.05 -15.00 0.53
C THR A 20 -15.81 -13.69 0.71
N SER A 21 -15.17 -12.64 1.26
CA SER A 21 -15.81 -11.35 1.45
C SER A 21 -16.19 -10.71 0.11
N SER A 22 -17.43 -10.25 0.00
CA SER A 22 -17.89 -9.49 -1.15
C SER A 22 -17.22 -8.12 -1.29
N SER A 23 -16.70 -7.60 -0.17
CA SER A 23 -15.94 -6.35 -0.13
C SER A 23 -14.44 -6.53 -0.44
N GLY A 24 -13.99 -7.79 -0.60
CA GLY A 24 -12.59 -8.12 -0.77
C GLY A 24 -11.80 -8.13 0.54
N SER A 25 -10.51 -8.35 0.43
CA SER A 25 -9.49 -8.27 1.48
C SER A 25 -8.14 -7.96 0.86
N LEU A 26 -7.13 -7.69 1.69
CA LEU A 26 -5.74 -7.56 1.24
C LEU A 26 -5.29 -8.81 0.47
N LYS A 27 -5.48 -10.00 1.07
CA LYS A 27 -5.15 -11.29 0.47
C LYS A 27 -5.84 -11.52 -0.88
N ASP A 28 -7.15 -11.34 -0.91
CA ASP A 28 -7.97 -11.58 -2.11
C ASP A 28 -7.63 -10.60 -3.24
N TYR A 29 -7.39 -9.34 -2.90
CA TYR A 29 -7.00 -8.32 -3.87
C TYR A 29 -5.66 -8.67 -4.54
N TYR A 30 -4.62 -8.91 -3.73
CA TYR A 30 -3.29 -9.22 -4.28
C TYR A 30 -3.26 -10.54 -5.02
N LYS A 31 -4.04 -11.52 -4.61
CA LYS A 31 -4.19 -12.75 -5.39
C LYS A 31 -4.81 -12.50 -6.76
N GLU A 32 -5.81 -11.61 -6.87
CA GLU A 32 -6.44 -11.27 -8.16
C GLU A 32 -5.48 -10.43 -9.02
N VAL A 33 -4.98 -9.31 -8.51
CA VAL A 33 -4.20 -8.35 -9.31
C VAL A 33 -2.84 -8.89 -9.74
N SER A 34 -2.29 -9.84 -9.00
CA SER A 34 -1.03 -10.53 -9.32
C SER A 34 -1.19 -11.75 -10.21
N TYR A 35 -2.41 -12.07 -10.63
CA TYR A 35 -2.72 -13.32 -11.35
C TYR A 35 -2.26 -14.56 -10.56
N SER A 36 -2.46 -14.55 -9.24
CA SER A 36 -2.06 -15.56 -8.27
C SER A 36 -0.54 -15.73 -8.09
N ASN A 37 0.27 -14.75 -8.49
CA ASN A 37 1.72 -14.77 -8.22
C ASN A 37 2.08 -14.26 -6.81
N LEU A 38 1.17 -13.54 -6.12
CA LEU A 38 1.36 -13.10 -4.75
C LEU A 38 0.18 -13.57 -3.88
N ASP A 39 0.47 -14.34 -2.86
CA ASP A 39 -0.50 -14.80 -1.85
C ASP A 39 -0.06 -14.29 -0.47
N ILE A 40 -0.77 -13.29 0.05
CA ILE A 40 -0.48 -12.66 1.34
C ILE A 40 -1.31 -13.33 2.42
N THR A 41 -0.68 -13.74 3.51
CA THR A 41 -1.36 -14.16 4.73
C THR A 41 -0.89 -13.31 5.90
N SER A 42 -1.84 -12.68 6.60
CA SER A 42 -1.56 -11.77 7.70
C SER A 42 -1.84 -12.43 9.03
N HIS A 43 -0.89 -12.36 9.95
CA HIS A 43 -0.99 -12.88 11.32
C HIS A 43 -0.98 -11.71 12.30
N PHE A 44 -1.86 -11.76 13.28
CA PHE A 44 -2.07 -10.63 14.17
C PHE A 44 -1.56 -10.90 15.58
N TYR A 45 -0.91 -9.92 16.16
CA TYR A 45 -0.41 -9.94 17.53
C TYR A 45 -0.85 -8.70 18.31
N PRO A 46 -1.07 -8.77 19.63
CA PRO A 46 -1.08 -10.00 20.42
C PRO A 46 -2.14 -11.00 19.95
N LYS A 47 -1.86 -12.31 20.15
CA LYS A 47 -2.82 -13.36 19.81
C LYS A 47 -4.08 -13.27 20.67
N THR A 48 -5.21 -13.66 20.10
CA THR A 48 -6.46 -13.89 20.83
C THR A 48 -7.17 -15.12 20.29
N SER A 49 -7.77 -15.90 21.16
CA SER A 49 -8.67 -16.99 20.77
C SER A 49 -10.11 -16.50 20.56
N ASP A 50 -10.46 -15.33 21.08
CA ASP A 50 -11.80 -14.75 20.95
C ASP A 50 -11.85 -13.74 19.80
N MET A 51 -12.31 -14.22 18.65
CA MET A 51 -12.51 -13.42 17.44
C MET A 51 -13.73 -12.49 17.53
N THR A 52 -14.57 -12.66 18.55
CA THR A 52 -15.83 -11.89 18.71
C THR A 52 -15.70 -10.71 19.65
N SER A 53 -14.65 -10.67 20.48
CA SER A 53 -14.33 -9.53 21.34
C SER A 53 -13.74 -8.37 20.51
N THR A 54 -13.71 -7.20 21.11
CA THR A 54 -12.90 -6.09 20.58
C THR A 54 -11.44 -6.47 20.62
N ALA A 55 -10.70 -6.10 19.58
CA ALA A 55 -9.29 -6.43 19.46
C ALA A 55 -8.49 -5.84 20.63
N ASN A 56 -7.60 -6.65 21.22
CA ASN A 56 -6.58 -6.17 22.16
C ASN A 56 -5.31 -5.87 21.39
N GLY A 57 -4.56 -4.88 21.86
CA GLY A 57 -3.28 -4.47 21.27
C GLY A 57 -2.21 -4.29 22.33
N TYR A 58 -1.00 -3.98 21.90
CA TYR A 58 0.03 -3.41 22.73
C TYR A 58 -0.45 -2.04 23.24
N ILE A 59 -0.20 -1.74 24.49
CA ILE A 59 -0.52 -0.43 25.10
C ILE A 59 0.80 0.27 25.37
N ASP A 60 1.03 1.35 24.64
CA ASP A 60 2.19 2.19 24.87
C ASP A 60 2.03 3.03 26.16
N PHE A 61 3.14 3.36 26.78
CA PHE A 61 3.13 4.12 28.04
C PHE A 61 2.95 5.64 27.84
N HIS A 62 3.06 6.13 26.60
CA HIS A 62 2.73 7.51 26.27
C HIS A 62 1.27 7.67 25.90
N ASN A 63 0.71 8.83 26.19
CA ASN A 63 -0.63 9.19 25.72
C ASN A 63 -0.59 9.56 24.22
N ARG A 64 -1.77 9.60 23.59
CA ARG A 64 -1.89 9.93 22.15
C ARG A 64 -1.33 11.31 21.80
N GLY A 65 -1.38 12.28 22.71
CA GLY A 65 -0.86 13.63 22.50
C GLY A 65 0.64 13.65 22.22
N PHE A 66 1.39 12.73 22.83
CA PHE A 66 2.82 12.56 22.56
C PHE A 66 3.14 12.32 21.08
N TYR A 67 2.24 11.63 20.38
CA TYR A 67 2.36 11.28 18.96
C TYR A 67 1.69 12.31 18.01
N ARG A 68 1.34 13.48 18.52
CA ARG A 68 0.71 14.58 17.77
C ARG A 68 1.59 15.80 17.72
N PRO A 69 1.37 16.72 16.77
CA PRO A 69 2.09 17.99 16.75
C PRO A 69 1.93 18.79 18.06
N TYR A 70 2.98 19.48 18.43
CA TYR A 70 2.98 20.37 19.58
C TYR A 70 1.99 21.52 19.41
N ASN A 71 1.26 21.78 20.47
CA ASN A 71 0.47 23.00 20.61
C ASN A 71 0.57 23.49 22.07
N ALA A 72 1.01 24.73 22.26
CA ALA A 72 1.27 25.28 23.60
C ALA A 72 0.04 25.24 24.52
N THR A 73 -1.16 25.31 23.99
CA THR A 73 -2.41 25.35 24.75
C THR A 73 -3.09 23.97 24.83
N THR A 74 -3.13 23.23 23.73
CA THR A 74 -3.95 22.02 23.61
C THR A 74 -3.14 20.72 23.64
N ASN A 75 -1.83 20.78 23.34
CA ASN A 75 -0.97 19.60 23.30
C ASN A 75 0.50 19.94 23.62
N PRO A 76 0.83 20.30 24.87
CA PRO A 76 2.19 20.71 25.24
C PRO A 76 3.23 19.57 25.16
N ASP A 77 2.79 18.30 25.17
CA ASP A 77 3.67 17.11 25.10
C ASP A 77 3.95 16.66 23.67
N GLY A 78 3.34 17.32 22.67
CA GLY A 78 3.46 16.97 21.26
C GLY A 78 4.87 17.17 20.70
N TYR A 79 5.15 16.53 19.56
CA TYR A 79 6.42 16.69 18.83
C TYR A 79 6.49 18.06 18.14
N ARG A 80 7.72 18.60 18.02
CA ARG A 80 7.99 19.94 17.50
C ARG A 80 8.73 19.96 16.17
N THR A 81 9.36 18.85 15.82
CA THR A 81 10.13 18.72 14.59
C THR A 81 9.83 17.39 13.92
N SER A 82 10.14 17.30 12.63
CA SER A 82 10.04 16.05 11.86
C SER A 82 10.92 14.95 12.48
N ASP A 83 12.11 15.29 12.95
CA ASP A 83 13.01 14.32 13.59
C ASP A 83 12.42 13.76 14.90
N GLU A 84 11.77 14.61 15.70
CA GLU A 84 11.05 14.16 16.89
C GLU A 84 9.88 13.24 16.52
N SER A 85 9.09 13.61 15.53
CA SER A 85 7.99 12.79 15.02
C SER A 85 8.50 11.41 14.61
N THR A 86 9.49 11.36 13.73
CA THR A 86 10.12 10.11 13.26
C THR A 86 10.67 9.26 14.40
N ASN A 87 11.40 9.88 15.33
CA ASN A 87 11.97 9.13 16.45
C ASN A 87 10.89 8.56 17.39
N ARG A 88 9.79 9.28 17.61
CA ARG A 88 8.67 8.83 18.46
C ARG A 88 7.94 7.67 17.79
N GLU A 89 7.69 7.76 16.50
CA GLU A 89 7.09 6.69 15.72
C GLU A 89 7.97 5.43 15.72
N HIS A 90 9.26 5.56 15.41
CA HIS A 90 10.18 4.43 15.39
C HIS A 90 10.36 3.77 16.78
N ASN A 91 10.30 4.54 17.85
CA ASN A 91 10.31 3.97 19.22
C ASN A 91 9.01 3.20 19.49
N LEU A 92 7.84 3.73 19.08
CA LEU A 92 6.57 3.03 19.21
C LEU A 92 6.59 1.69 18.46
N ILE A 93 7.10 1.69 17.23
CA ILE A 93 7.26 0.48 16.41
C ILE A 93 8.12 -0.57 17.12
N VAL A 94 9.31 -0.19 17.58
CA VAL A 94 10.23 -1.10 18.29
C VAL A 94 9.59 -1.65 19.56
N ASN A 95 9.01 -0.79 20.39
CA ASN A 95 8.37 -1.20 21.64
C ASN A 95 7.21 -2.18 21.41
N ALA A 96 6.40 -1.93 20.37
CA ALA A 96 5.29 -2.80 20.04
C ALA A 96 5.76 -4.17 19.52
N ILE A 97 6.82 -4.21 18.71
CA ILE A 97 7.41 -5.46 18.24
C ILE A 97 8.01 -6.23 19.41
N ASP A 98 8.81 -5.59 20.25
CA ASP A 98 9.47 -6.23 21.39
C ASP A 98 8.45 -6.87 22.35
N ALA A 99 7.29 -6.23 22.52
CA ALA A 99 6.22 -6.77 23.36
C ALA A 99 5.61 -8.07 22.83
N VAL A 100 5.68 -8.34 21.51
CA VAL A 100 5.06 -9.51 20.88
C VAL A 100 6.06 -10.45 20.21
N LYS A 101 7.31 -10.05 20.09
CA LYS A 101 8.38 -10.76 19.39
C LYS A 101 8.48 -12.23 19.77
N ALA A 102 8.53 -12.54 21.08
CA ALA A 102 8.63 -13.93 21.54
C ALA A 102 7.48 -14.81 21.05
N SER A 103 6.26 -14.26 20.93
CA SER A 103 5.12 -14.96 20.39
C SER A 103 5.21 -15.18 18.88
N ILE A 104 5.77 -14.21 18.14
CA ILE A 104 6.01 -14.35 16.71
C ILE A 104 7.07 -15.42 16.45
N GLU A 105 8.19 -15.36 17.19
CA GLU A 105 9.30 -16.32 17.07
C GLU A 105 8.92 -17.75 17.49
N GLN A 106 7.88 -17.92 18.29
CA GLN A 106 7.33 -19.22 18.61
C GLN A 106 6.47 -19.79 17.48
N ASP A 107 5.84 -18.93 16.67
CA ASP A 107 4.86 -19.34 15.67
C ASP A 107 5.46 -19.58 14.30
N PHE A 108 6.56 -18.91 13.98
CA PHE A 108 7.16 -18.89 12.65
C PHE A 108 8.64 -19.24 12.68
N THR A 109 9.10 -19.82 11.60
CA THR A 109 10.52 -19.91 11.28
C THR A 109 11.01 -18.61 10.64
N PRO A 110 12.33 -18.35 10.63
CA PRO A 110 12.87 -17.16 9.96
C PRO A 110 12.47 -17.04 8.48
N ASP A 111 12.44 -18.17 7.75
CA ASP A 111 12.16 -18.22 6.30
C ASP A 111 10.68 -17.97 5.98
N GLU A 112 9.77 -18.15 6.95
CA GLU A 112 8.35 -17.81 6.80
C GLU A 112 8.06 -16.31 6.97
N LEU A 113 9.03 -15.55 7.49
CA LEU A 113 8.94 -14.11 7.72
C LEU A 113 9.80 -13.29 6.74
N ASP A 114 10.68 -13.97 5.98
CA ASP A 114 11.60 -13.43 4.99
C ASP A 114 11.62 -14.42 3.81
N ASN A 115 10.62 -14.34 2.97
CA ASN A 115 10.31 -15.33 1.96
C ASN A 115 11.28 -15.26 0.74
N ASP A 116 11.82 -14.09 0.47
CA ASP A 116 12.81 -13.87 -0.60
C ASP A 116 14.27 -13.98 -0.13
N ASN A 117 14.49 -14.21 1.18
CA ASN A 117 15.81 -14.38 1.80
C ASN A 117 16.73 -13.16 1.67
N ASP A 118 16.19 -11.96 1.71
CA ASP A 118 16.98 -10.74 1.64
C ASP A 118 17.49 -10.26 3.01
N GLY A 119 17.07 -10.91 4.10
CA GLY A 119 17.47 -10.62 5.48
C GLY A 119 16.53 -9.65 6.21
N TYR A 120 15.45 -9.25 5.56
CA TYR A 120 14.41 -8.40 6.14
C TYR A 120 13.11 -9.18 6.35
N ILE A 121 12.27 -8.68 7.27
CA ILE A 121 10.90 -9.16 7.41
C ILE A 121 10.08 -8.62 6.24
N ASP A 122 9.34 -9.48 5.53
CA ASP A 122 8.57 -9.15 4.32
C ASP A 122 7.68 -7.91 4.50
N ASN A 123 6.91 -7.85 5.58
CA ASN A 123 6.14 -6.65 5.94
C ASN A 123 5.61 -6.72 7.38
N VAL A 124 5.51 -5.57 8.03
CA VAL A 124 4.86 -5.41 9.33
C VAL A 124 3.82 -4.31 9.24
N CYS A 125 2.57 -4.60 9.63
CA CYS A 125 1.48 -3.63 9.60
C CYS A 125 0.99 -3.34 11.02
N PHE A 126 0.99 -2.08 11.42
CA PHE A 126 0.50 -1.59 12.71
C PHE A 126 -0.91 -1.02 12.56
N VAL A 127 -1.88 -1.64 13.21
CA VAL A 127 -3.22 -1.07 13.35
C VAL A 127 -3.26 -0.25 14.65
N ILE A 128 -3.44 1.05 14.52
CA ILE A 128 -3.42 2.00 15.64
C ILE A 128 -4.85 2.32 16.07
N GLN A 129 -5.13 2.17 17.34
CA GLN A 129 -6.45 2.47 17.91
C GLN A 129 -6.81 3.95 17.72
N GLY A 130 -8.05 4.21 17.28
CA GLY A 130 -8.63 5.52 17.14
C GLY A 130 -8.54 6.10 15.72
N ASN A 131 -8.89 7.38 15.61
CA ASN A 131 -8.97 8.06 14.33
C ASN A 131 -7.59 8.56 13.86
N SER A 132 -7.44 8.68 12.55
CA SER A 132 -6.32 9.41 11.96
C SER A 132 -6.33 10.88 12.40
N ASP A 133 -5.15 11.47 12.46
CA ASP A 133 -4.95 12.90 12.59
C ASP A 133 -4.84 13.56 11.19
N GLY A 134 -4.24 14.74 11.09
CA GLY A 134 -4.05 15.43 9.82
C GLY A 134 -3.13 14.68 8.85
N TRP A 135 -3.25 14.98 7.58
CA TRP A 135 -2.36 14.45 6.56
C TRP A 135 -0.89 14.82 6.87
N SER A 136 0.00 13.85 6.73
CA SER A 136 1.42 13.93 7.12
C SER A 136 1.72 14.16 8.60
N ASP A 137 0.73 14.18 9.50
CA ASP A 137 0.96 14.02 10.93
C ASP A 137 1.34 12.54 11.21
N LEU A 138 1.95 12.24 12.37
CA LEU A 138 2.40 10.87 12.67
C LEU A 138 1.25 9.84 12.60
N LEU A 139 0.07 10.17 13.11
CA LEU A 139 -1.05 9.24 13.22
C LEU A 139 -1.97 9.30 11.99
N TRP A 140 -1.47 8.90 10.83
CA TRP A 140 -2.22 8.74 9.58
C TRP A 140 -1.84 7.43 8.88
N ALA A 141 -2.57 6.99 7.84
CA ALA A 141 -2.22 5.79 7.10
C ALA A 141 -1.04 6.07 6.17
N HIS A 142 0.03 5.29 6.30
CA HIS A 142 1.22 5.42 5.46
C HIS A 142 2.10 4.19 5.52
N ARG A 143 2.96 4.03 4.54
CA ARG A 143 4.10 3.11 4.55
C ARG A 143 5.38 3.90 4.80
N TRP A 144 6.27 3.38 5.65
CA TRP A 144 7.58 3.99 5.90
C TRP A 144 8.64 2.93 6.23
N SER A 145 9.86 3.39 6.53
CA SER A 145 11.00 2.52 6.86
C SER A 145 11.59 2.85 8.23
N LEU A 146 11.92 1.81 9.00
CA LEU A 146 12.51 1.90 10.35
C LEU A 146 14.04 2.13 10.27
N TYR A 147 14.45 3.30 9.73
CA TYR A 147 15.86 3.60 9.48
C TYR A 147 16.61 4.22 10.65
N THR A 148 15.91 4.79 11.64
CA THR A 148 16.58 5.41 12.82
C THR A 148 16.79 4.42 13.96
N LYS A 149 16.23 3.22 13.89
CA LYS A 149 16.29 2.17 14.90
C LYS A 149 16.59 0.82 14.25
N GLU A 150 17.11 -0.08 15.06
CA GLU A 150 17.26 -1.48 14.68
C GLU A 150 16.27 -2.34 15.46
N CYS A 151 15.55 -3.19 14.77
CA CYS A 151 14.63 -4.15 15.35
C CYS A 151 14.69 -5.45 14.56
N TYR A 152 14.70 -6.58 15.26
CA TYR A 152 14.87 -7.91 14.66
C TYR A 152 13.87 -8.91 15.21
N ILE A 153 13.35 -9.78 14.34
CA ILE A 153 12.54 -10.95 14.67
C ILE A 153 13.28 -12.15 14.03
N HIS A 154 13.60 -13.19 14.78
CA HIS A 154 14.43 -14.32 14.33
C HIS A 154 15.73 -13.91 13.64
N GLY A 155 16.33 -12.78 14.03
CA GLY A 155 17.54 -12.27 13.39
C GLY A 155 17.32 -11.58 12.05
N LYS A 156 16.09 -11.57 11.52
CA LYS A 156 15.70 -10.82 10.33
C LYS A 156 15.33 -9.39 10.72
N ARG A 157 15.78 -8.40 9.97
CA ARG A 157 15.58 -6.99 10.31
C ARG A 157 14.16 -6.53 9.92
N VAL A 158 13.48 -5.86 10.83
CA VAL A 158 12.29 -5.09 10.50
C VAL A 158 12.73 -3.75 9.91
N MET A 159 12.41 -3.53 8.65
CA MET A 159 12.74 -2.29 7.94
C MET A 159 11.47 -1.61 7.43
N ASP A 160 10.70 -2.30 6.64
CA ASP A 160 9.46 -1.81 6.05
C ASP A 160 8.29 -2.01 7.00
N TYR A 161 7.45 -0.98 7.13
CA TYR A 161 6.22 -1.09 7.90
C TYR A 161 5.09 -0.25 7.31
N VAL A 162 3.88 -0.70 7.56
CA VAL A 162 2.64 0.01 7.23
C VAL A 162 1.98 0.44 8.54
N PHE A 163 1.54 1.68 8.61
CA PHE A 163 0.89 2.28 9.77
C PHE A 163 -0.55 2.63 9.42
N GLN A 164 -1.52 2.07 10.15
CA GLN A 164 -2.93 2.16 9.80
C GLN A 164 -3.78 2.60 11.01
N PRO A 165 -4.18 3.86 11.13
CA PRO A 165 -5.21 4.26 12.09
C PRO A 165 -6.50 3.48 11.89
N GLU A 166 -7.17 3.14 12.98
CA GLU A 166 -8.33 2.23 12.98
C GLU A 166 -9.47 2.66 12.03
N ASN A 167 -9.71 3.95 11.91
CA ASN A 167 -10.73 4.49 11.01
C ASN A 167 -10.33 4.40 9.52
N GLN A 168 -9.03 4.29 9.23
CA GLN A 168 -8.49 4.16 7.88
C GLN A 168 -8.18 2.71 7.47
N VAL A 169 -8.32 1.73 8.36
CA VAL A 169 -8.18 0.31 8.02
C VAL A 169 -9.33 -0.13 7.12
N THR A 170 -9.30 0.31 5.86
CA THR A 170 -10.18 -0.18 4.79
C THR A 170 -9.39 -1.11 3.87
N VAL A 171 -10.06 -1.97 3.11
CA VAL A 171 -9.35 -2.86 2.18
C VAL A 171 -8.60 -2.06 1.12
N ASN A 172 -9.19 -0.96 0.63
CA ASN A 172 -8.53 -0.07 -0.33
C ASN A 172 -7.23 0.51 0.22
N THR A 173 -7.28 1.13 1.41
CA THR A 173 -6.10 1.72 2.04
C THR A 173 -5.03 0.67 2.33
N LEU A 174 -5.42 -0.50 2.86
CA LEU A 174 -4.48 -1.60 3.10
C LEU A 174 -3.77 -2.04 1.81
N CYS A 175 -4.51 -2.14 0.70
CA CYS A 175 -3.95 -2.52 -0.58
C CYS A 175 -3.03 -1.43 -1.17
N HIS A 176 -3.40 -0.16 -1.00
CA HIS A 176 -2.58 0.98 -1.42
C HIS A 176 -1.22 0.98 -0.68
N GLU A 177 -1.25 0.96 0.65
CA GLU A 177 -0.03 0.96 1.46
C GLU A 177 0.84 -0.28 1.23
N MET A 178 0.22 -1.44 0.99
CA MET A 178 0.95 -2.65 0.65
C MET A 178 1.64 -2.54 -0.72
N PHE A 179 1.08 -1.80 -1.68
CA PHE A 179 1.75 -1.61 -2.95
C PHE A 179 2.97 -0.70 -2.83
N HIS A 180 2.95 0.26 -1.89
CA HIS A 180 4.16 0.99 -1.51
C HIS A 180 5.25 0.07 -0.94
N ALA A 181 4.88 -0.95 -0.18
CA ALA A 181 5.85 -1.94 0.32
C ALA A 181 6.51 -2.76 -0.81
N LEU A 182 5.84 -2.90 -1.95
CA LEU A 182 6.42 -3.46 -3.18
C LEU A 182 7.22 -2.44 -4.01
N GLY A 183 7.33 -1.19 -3.55
CA GLY A 183 8.12 -0.13 -4.17
C GLY A 183 7.33 0.85 -5.05
N ALA A 184 6.02 0.68 -5.19
CA ALA A 184 5.20 1.56 -6.02
C ALA A 184 5.05 2.95 -5.41
N PRO A 185 5.18 4.04 -6.16
CA PRO A 185 4.94 5.40 -5.70
C PRO A 185 3.48 5.81 -5.84
N ASP A 186 3.13 6.95 -5.21
CA ASP A 186 1.86 7.61 -5.43
C ASP A 186 1.75 8.23 -6.83
N LEU A 187 0.56 8.16 -7.39
CA LEU A 187 0.21 8.76 -8.68
C LEU A 187 -0.62 10.05 -8.55
N TYR A 188 -0.72 10.62 -7.35
CA TYR A 188 -1.31 11.93 -7.09
C TYR A 188 -0.24 12.94 -6.64
N HIS A 189 -0.56 14.23 -6.75
CA HIS A 189 0.37 15.30 -6.38
C HIS A 189 0.28 15.63 -4.88
N TYR A 190 1.44 15.89 -4.26
CA TYR A 190 1.54 16.28 -2.85
C TYR A 190 1.45 17.80 -2.64
N SER A 191 1.86 18.60 -3.65
CA SER A 191 1.85 20.05 -3.55
C SER A 191 0.43 20.61 -3.56
N GLU A 192 0.12 21.53 -2.65
CA GLU A 192 -1.15 22.24 -2.61
C GLU A 192 -1.45 22.98 -3.94
N GLU A 193 -0.43 23.44 -4.64
CA GLU A 193 -0.57 24.14 -5.92
C GLU A 193 -1.02 23.20 -7.05
N SER A 194 -0.66 21.94 -6.99
CA SER A 194 -0.94 20.94 -8.04
C SER A 194 -1.91 19.84 -7.62
N GLN A 195 -2.33 19.76 -6.35
CA GLN A 195 -3.20 18.70 -5.84
C GLN A 195 -4.58 18.63 -6.55
N ASN A 196 -5.02 19.74 -7.17
CA ASN A 196 -6.25 19.77 -7.95
C ASN A 196 -6.09 19.20 -9.37
N LEU A 197 -4.85 18.93 -9.80
CA LEU A 197 -4.58 18.23 -11.04
C LEU A 197 -4.61 16.74 -10.74
N ASP A 198 -5.43 16.01 -11.44
CA ASP A 198 -5.63 14.57 -11.23
C ASP A 198 -5.15 13.79 -12.47
N PRO A 199 -3.84 13.52 -12.56
CA PRO A 199 -3.24 12.98 -13.79
C PRO A 199 -3.68 11.56 -14.12
N VAL A 200 -4.16 10.80 -13.13
CA VAL A 200 -4.52 9.38 -13.28
C VAL A 200 -5.97 9.12 -12.89
N GLY A 201 -6.53 9.93 -12.01
CA GLY A 201 -7.91 9.77 -11.54
C GLY A 201 -8.16 8.43 -10.84
N SER A 202 -9.39 7.96 -10.97
CA SER A 202 -9.82 6.70 -10.35
C SER A 202 -9.46 5.44 -11.16
N TRP A 203 -8.48 5.52 -12.08
CA TRP A 203 -8.05 4.40 -12.91
C TRP A 203 -6.95 3.53 -12.29
N ASP A 204 -6.36 3.97 -11.19
CA ASP A 204 -5.29 3.26 -10.51
C ASP A 204 -5.45 3.29 -8.99
N LEU A 205 -5.05 2.19 -8.33
CA LEU A 205 -5.01 2.07 -6.88
C LEU A 205 -4.15 3.16 -6.23
N MET A 206 -3.03 3.52 -6.88
CA MET A 206 -2.05 4.46 -6.32
C MET A 206 -2.45 5.93 -6.50
N ASN A 207 -3.66 6.19 -6.96
CA ASN A 207 -4.29 7.49 -6.91
C ASN A 207 -5.60 7.40 -6.09
N SER A 208 -6.74 7.47 -6.70
CA SER A 208 -8.03 7.46 -6.01
C SER A 208 -8.89 6.23 -6.36
N GLY A 209 -8.37 5.31 -7.16
CA GLY A 209 -9.10 4.15 -7.65
C GLY A 209 -9.25 3.03 -6.62
N TRP A 210 -10.47 2.48 -6.50
CA TRP A 210 -10.68 1.17 -5.89
C TRP A 210 -10.84 0.13 -7.00
N CYS A 211 -9.75 -0.10 -7.72
CA CYS A 211 -9.65 -0.98 -8.89
C CYS A 211 -8.23 -1.58 -8.94
N HIS A 212 -7.88 -2.27 -10.02
CA HIS A 212 -6.48 -2.67 -10.23
C HIS A 212 -5.57 -1.46 -10.47
N MET A 213 -4.29 -1.60 -10.14
CA MET A 213 -3.26 -0.74 -10.69
C MET A 213 -3.13 -0.99 -12.20
N GLY A 214 -2.66 0.03 -12.94
CA GLY A 214 -2.43 -0.07 -14.38
C GLY A 214 -1.33 -1.08 -14.76
N ALA A 215 -1.30 -1.46 -16.03
CA ALA A 215 -0.32 -2.43 -16.53
C ALA A 215 1.14 -1.95 -16.32
N TYR A 216 1.41 -0.66 -16.52
CA TYR A 216 2.72 -0.09 -16.25
C TYR A 216 3.13 -0.26 -14.78
N MET A 217 2.24 0.06 -13.85
CA MET A 217 2.50 -0.06 -12.42
C MET A 217 2.77 -1.52 -12.02
N LYS A 218 2.00 -2.47 -12.56
CA LYS A 218 2.24 -3.90 -12.35
C LYS A 218 3.59 -4.33 -12.91
N TRP A 219 3.92 -3.92 -14.13
CA TRP A 219 5.17 -4.29 -14.81
C TRP A 219 6.40 -3.71 -14.13
N MET A 220 6.32 -2.45 -13.70
CA MET A 220 7.46 -1.71 -13.14
C MET A 220 7.74 -2.09 -11.68
N TYR A 221 6.71 -2.19 -10.85
CA TYR A 221 6.84 -2.28 -9.39
C TYR A 221 6.54 -3.67 -8.81
N ALA A 222 5.78 -4.51 -9.50
CA ALA A 222 5.50 -5.86 -9.04
C ALA A 222 6.39 -6.92 -9.70
N GLY A 223 7.33 -6.47 -10.54
CA GLY A 223 8.26 -7.32 -11.26
C GLY A 223 7.60 -8.08 -12.43
N GLN A 224 8.44 -8.77 -13.21
CA GLN A 224 8.01 -9.47 -14.42
C GLN A 224 7.08 -10.67 -14.17
N SER A 225 6.81 -10.98 -12.90
CA SER A 225 5.90 -12.08 -12.58
C SER A 225 4.42 -11.74 -12.84
N TRP A 226 4.04 -10.46 -12.72
CA TRP A 226 2.64 -10.05 -12.89
C TRP A 226 2.32 -9.66 -14.34
N ILE A 227 3.18 -8.92 -15.00
CA ILE A 227 3.11 -8.58 -16.42
C ILE A 227 4.46 -8.98 -17.02
N LYS A 228 4.49 -10.06 -17.79
CA LYS A 228 5.74 -10.63 -18.32
C LYS A 228 6.36 -9.77 -19.40
N ASP A 229 5.52 -9.16 -20.23
CA ASP A 229 5.97 -8.41 -21.41
C ASP A 229 5.01 -7.25 -21.71
N MET A 230 5.60 -6.16 -22.17
CA MET A 230 4.89 -4.99 -22.71
C MET A 230 5.38 -4.77 -24.14
N PRO A 231 4.86 -5.52 -25.13
CA PRO A 231 5.35 -5.50 -26.49
C PRO A 231 5.20 -4.12 -27.13
N THR A 232 6.22 -3.69 -27.87
CA THR A 232 6.18 -2.42 -28.59
C THR A 232 5.53 -2.59 -29.96
N ILE A 233 4.48 -1.84 -30.23
CA ILE A 233 3.89 -1.75 -31.56
C ILE A 233 4.81 -0.91 -32.43
N THR A 234 5.38 -1.51 -33.47
CA THR A 234 6.33 -0.87 -34.40
C THR A 234 5.77 -0.75 -35.82
N GLN A 235 4.66 -1.41 -36.11
CA GLN A 235 4.05 -1.44 -37.45
C GLN A 235 2.54 -1.23 -37.35
N PRO A 236 1.92 -0.57 -38.36
CA PRO A 236 0.46 -0.55 -38.46
C PRO A 236 -0.12 -1.97 -38.56
N GLY A 237 -1.22 -2.22 -37.88
CA GLY A 237 -1.84 -3.55 -37.86
C GLY A 237 -3.04 -3.62 -36.93
N THR A 238 -3.59 -4.82 -36.80
CA THR A 238 -4.64 -5.13 -35.82
C THR A 238 -4.01 -5.87 -34.64
N TYR A 239 -4.21 -5.35 -33.45
CA TYR A 239 -3.69 -5.88 -32.22
C TYR A 239 -4.83 -6.22 -31.26
N THR A 240 -4.76 -7.35 -30.58
CA THR A 240 -5.78 -7.77 -29.63
C THR A 240 -5.31 -7.52 -28.21
N LEU A 241 -6.16 -6.85 -27.44
CA LEU A 241 -5.97 -6.64 -26.01
C LEU A 241 -7.00 -7.48 -25.23
N LEU A 242 -6.51 -8.24 -24.26
CA LEU A 242 -7.33 -8.89 -23.26
C LEU A 242 -7.55 -7.92 -22.07
N PRO A 243 -8.66 -8.05 -21.32
CA PRO A 243 -8.85 -7.24 -20.13
C PRO A 243 -7.70 -7.43 -19.13
N LEU A 244 -7.16 -6.32 -18.62
CA LEU A 244 -6.07 -6.32 -17.64
C LEU A 244 -6.41 -7.14 -16.37
N SER A 245 -7.68 -7.18 -15.98
CA SER A 245 -8.14 -7.97 -14.84
C SER A 245 -8.17 -9.48 -15.07
N GLN A 246 -8.10 -9.92 -16.35
CA GLN A 246 -8.26 -11.33 -16.71
C GLN A 246 -6.97 -12.00 -17.13
N SER A 247 -5.97 -11.24 -17.61
CA SER A 247 -4.78 -11.83 -18.19
C SER A 247 -3.53 -11.01 -17.92
N ALA A 248 -2.45 -11.72 -17.58
CA ALA A 248 -1.09 -11.20 -17.53
C ALA A 248 -0.44 -11.07 -18.92
N GLU A 249 -1.03 -11.72 -19.92
CA GLU A 249 -0.52 -11.75 -21.30
C GLU A 249 -1.49 -11.04 -22.24
N ASN A 250 -0.96 -10.32 -23.21
CA ASN A 250 -1.73 -9.55 -24.19
C ASN A 250 -2.69 -8.52 -23.53
N SER A 251 -2.37 -8.04 -22.35
CA SER A 251 -3.18 -7.06 -21.62
C SER A 251 -2.72 -5.62 -21.82
N CYS A 252 -1.53 -5.42 -22.39
CA CYS A 252 -1.00 -4.09 -22.68
C CYS A 252 -0.04 -4.11 -23.88
N TYR A 253 0.15 -2.92 -24.47
CA TYR A 253 1.15 -2.65 -25.48
C TYR A 253 1.81 -1.31 -25.21
N LYS A 254 3.06 -1.19 -25.68
CA LYS A 254 3.83 0.06 -25.72
C LYS A 254 3.80 0.65 -27.13
N VAL A 255 3.69 1.98 -27.22
CA VAL A 255 3.88 2.74 -28.47
C VAL A 255 4.90 3.85 -28.21
N ASN A 256 5.96 3.90 -28.99
CA ASN A 256 6.96 4.93 -28.83
C ASN A 256 6.40 6.31 -29.20
N SER A 257 6.77 7.33 -28.41
CA SER A 257 6.54 8.72 -28.73
C SER A 257 7.62 9.26 -29.67
N THR A 258 7.37 10.40 -30.30
CA THR A 258 8.42 11.19 -30.98
C THR A 258 9.40 11.81 -29.98
N ASN A 259 8.99 11.99 -28.74
CA ASN A 259 9.88 12.39 -27.64
C ASN A 259 10.58 11.12 -27.10
N PRO A 260 11.92 11.03 -27.15
CA PRO A 260 12.65 9.84 -26.72
C PRO A 260 12.52 9.54 -25.22
N ASN A 261 12.10 10.52 -24.42
CA ASN A 261 11.90 10.39 -22.99
C ASN A 261 10.46 9.96 -22.63
N GLU A 262 9.62 9.69 -23.62
CA GLU A 262 8.22 9.34 -23.39
C GLU A 262 7.80 8.15 -24.25
N TYR A 263 6.82 7.42 -23.77
CA TYR A 263 6.09 6.44 -24.55
C TYR A 263 4.64 6.33 -24.06
N PHE A 264 3.80 5.72 -24.87
CA PHE A 264 2.42 5.45 -24.49
C PHE A 264 2.25 4.00 -24.14
N VAL A 265 1.40 3.75 -23.15
CA VAL A 265 0.90 2.43 -22.82
C VAL A 265 -0.57 2.37 -23.19
N LEU A 266 -0.94 1.26 -23.81
CA LEU A 266 -2.30 0.94 -24.18
C LEU A 266 -2.72 -0.30 -23.40
N GLU A 267 -3.84 -0.22 -22.68
CA GLU A 267 -4.42 -1.34 -21.96
C GLU A 267 -5.94 -1.37 -22.08
N TYR A 268 -6.52 -2.55 -21.99
CA TYR A 268 -7.98 -2.68 -21.99
C TYR A 268 -8.48 -2.87 -20.55
N ARG A 269 -9.26 -1.90 -20.09
CA ARG A 269 -9.93 -1.94 -18.79
C ARG A 269 -11.39 -2.36 -19.00
N LYS A 270 -11.84 -3.36 -18.25
CA LYS A 270 -13.20 -3.88 -18.33
C LYS A 270 -13.89 -3.75 -16.99
N LYS A 271 -14.98 -2.98 -16.96
CA LYS A 271 -15.79 -2.76 -15.76
C LYS A 271 -16.57 -4.01 -15.37
N GLU A 272 -15.88 -4.98 -14.78
CA GLU A 272 -16.48 -6.25 -14.31
C GLU A 272 -15.66 -6.83 -13.15
N GLY A 273 -16.11 -7.96 -12.60
CA GLY A 273 -15.41 -8.64 -11.51
C GLY A 273 -15.58 -7.94 -10.17
N LYS A 274 -14.71 -8.28 -9.22
CA LYS A 274 -14.81 -7.79 -7.85
C LYS A 274 -14.28 -6.35 -7.71
N TYR A 275 -13.14 -6.05 -8.28
CA TYR A 275 -12.46 -4.76 -8.13
C TYR A 275 -12.67 -3.83 -9.33
N GLU A 276 -12.54 -4.32 -10.56
CA GLU A 276 -12.73 -3.51 -11.76
C GLU A 276 -14.18 -3.02 -11.96
N LYS A 277 -15.18 -3.60 -11.29
CA LYS A 277 -16.56 -3.08 -11.28
C LYS A 277 -16.68 -1.63 -10.81
N ASN A 278 -15.69 -1.13 -10.08
CA ASN A 278 -15.64 0.23 -9.55
C ASN A 278 -15.13 1.25 -10.58
N LEU A 279 -14.60 0.80 -11.72
CA LEU A 279 -14.19 1.68 -12.81
C LEU A 279 -15.36 2.57 -13.30
N ILE A 280 -15.01 3.74 -13.81
CA ILE A 280 -15.99 4.67 -14.40
C ILE A 280 -16.69 3.99 -15.59
N ARG A 281 -15.89 3.36 -16.48
CA ARG A 281 -16.38 2.67 -17.69
C ARG A 281 -15.38 1.60 -18.15
N SER A 282 -15.81 0.78 -19.13
CA SER A 282 -14.91 -0.10 -19.89
C SER A 282 -14.38 0.61 -21.12
N GLY A 283 -13.17 0.28 -21.55
CA GLY A 283 -12.58 0.81 -22.77
C GLY A 283 -11.07 0.65 -22.86
N LEU A 284 -10.55 1.09 -23.99
CA LEU A 284 -9.12 1.27 -24.19
C LEU A 284 -8.67 2.45 -23.35
N LEU A 285 -7.72 2.23 -22.47
CA LEU A 285 -7.02 3.26 -21.72
C LEU A 285 -5.68 3.54 -22.39
N ILE A 286 -5.38 4.80 -22.62
CA ILE A 286 -4.12 5.26 -23.19
C ILE A 286 -3.51 6.26 -22.23
N TYR A 287 -2.27 6.04 -21.84
CA TYR A 287 -1.56 6.95 -20.98
C TYR A 287 -0.09 7.08 -21.37
N ARG A 288 0.47 8.22 -21.05
CA ARG A 288 1.87 8.55 -21.28
C ARG A 288 2.71 8.15 -20.07
N ILE A 289 3.86 7.58 -20.32
CA ILE A 289 4.94 7.41 -19.34
C ILE A 289 6.07 8.38 -19.70
N ASN A 290 6.53 9.14 -18.71
CA ASN A 290 7.69 10.02 -18.80
C ASN A 290 8.86 9.36 -18.04
N THR A 291 9.88 8.94 -18.78
CA THR A 291 11.04 8.22 -18.23
C THR A 291 12.06 9.12 -17.53
N THR A 292 11.87 10.43 -17.56
CA THR A 292 12.73 11.39 -16.84
C THR A 292 12.22 11.66 -15.43
N VAL A 293 11.02 11.21 -15.10
CA VAL A 293 10.41 11.28 -13.78
C VAL A 293 10.47 9.88 -13.17
N SER A 294 10.87 9.81 -11.93
CA SER A 294 10.83 8.64 -11.08
C SER A 294 10.04 8.98 -9.81
N GLU A 295 9.61 7.98 -9.08
CA GLU A 295 8.85 8.15 -7.84
C GLU A 295 7.40 8.67 -8.05
N GLY A 296 6.80 8.30 -9.18
CA GLY A 296 5.40 8.59 -9.46
C GLY A 296 5.11 10.05 -9.79
N ASN A 297 3.94 10.50 -9.36
CA ASN A 297 3.46 11.85 -9.68
C ASN A 297 3.55 12.82 -8.50
N ARG A 298 4.07 12.41 -7.35
CA ARG A 298 4.04 13.20 -6.10
C ARG A 298 4.61 14.62 -6.24
N ASN A 299 5.61 14.80 -7.10
CA ASN A 299 6.27 16.09 -7.36
C ASN A 299 5.80 16.73 -8.67
N GLY A 300 4.82 16.13 -9.35
CA GLY A 300 4.33 16.61 -10.64
C GLY A 300 3.63 17.97 -10.59
N PRO A 301 3.38 18.57 -11.78
CA PRO A 301 3.93 18.20 -13.09
C PRO A 301 5.42 18.56 -13.26
N PRO A 302 6.20 17.85 -14.09
CA PRO A 302 5.77 16.77 -14.98
C PRO A 302 5.51 15.44 -14.25
N ASP A 303 4.55 14.70 -14.79
CA ASP A 303 4.09 13.43 -14.23
C ASP A 303 4.83 12.24 -14.84
N GLU A 304 5.13 11.21 -14.05
CA GLU A 304 5.59 9.91 -14.55
C GLU A 304 4.49 9.23 -15.36
N VAL A 305 3.27 9.20 -14.83
CA VAL A 305 2.09 8.58 -15.44
C VAL A 305 1.00 9.62 -15.66
N TYR A 306 0.55 9.77 -16.90
CA TYR A 306 -0.54 10.70 -17.25
C TYR A 306 -1.55 10.06 -18.20
N ILE A 307 -2.82 9.99 -17.79
CA ILE A 307 -3.94 9.48 -18.59
C ILE A 307 -4.59 10.62 -19.38
N TYR A 308 -4.95 10.34 -20.65
CA TYR A 308 -5.59 11.31 -21.55
C TYR A 308 -7.12 11.19 -21.53
#